data_5a2d2e1c2e91cdbc285d267f36022a17
#
_entry.id   5a2d2e1c2e91cdbc285d267f36022a17
#
_cell.length_a   1.000
_cell.length_b   1.000
_cell.length_c   1.000
_cell.angle_alpha   90.00
_cell.angle_beta   90.00
_cell.angle_gamma   90.00
#
_symmetry.space_group_name_H-M   'P 1'
#
loop_
_entity.id
_entity.type
_entity.pdbx_description
1 polymer ?
#
loop_
_entity_poly.entity_id
_entity_poly.type
_entity_poly.pdbx_seq_one_letter_code
_entity_poly.pdbx_strand_id
1 'polypeptide(L)'
;MKRKSFDLDNIFTYENVEWAYHNVCKNCRSISKKTKFSYFSNSNIFDIYNRLNNFNYYFSKYKIFIIKDPKYRVIMSDTIYDKIVNYIIAYKILLPALSLSLIDQNVATRKGYGAKKAYYYFEKYANTLKSNGNVYVLKIDIKKYFYNINHLILMNLLKRYIKNELVLKLILSIINQTNSDYINKDINNLKENVINDLYYKNISIKEKNELIKKIKEIPLYKDGKGLSIGNVCSQILAVFYLNEFDHYVKEKLKCKYYIRYMDDIIVLSNDKLFLKNIYNLIEIELSKYDLSVNPKSNIYKLNNSFTFLGRTYYIKNGNVLYRCRSITYNGIIKKLNYLRNKDFKKYYPSKISYRGYLKKDIYSLNEEYIFLSSKYNNVIVKDFVNDYGYVIYSNISDDIIKSSLFTSGTCTLNIYNYKKIINYLDINNIKYIYLEKTKIIFKYDYIC
;
A
#
# COMPACT_ATOMS: atom_id res chain seq x y z
N MET A 1 6.21 29.57 -5.16
CA MET A 1 6.86 29.00 -3.95
C MET A 1 8.38 29.21 -4.07
N LYS A 2 9.08 29.60 -2.98
CA LYS A 2 10.55 29.80 -3.04
C LYS A 2 11.25 28.43 -3.16
N ARG A 3 12.22 28.29 -4.08
CA ARG A 3 13.02 27.06 -4.23
C ARG A 3 13.76 26.75 -2.93
N LYS A 4 13.80 25.47 -2.54
CA LYS A 4 14.55 25.03 -1.36
C LYS A 4 16.01 24.80 -1.72
N SER A 5 16.89 25.33 -0.90
CA SER A 5 18.30 24.96 -0.83
C SER A 5 18.48 24.01 0.34
N PHE A 6 19.29 23.00 0.16
CA PHE A 6 19.59 22.00 1.17
C PHE A 6 21.06 22.13 1.58
N ASP A 7 21.32 22.13 2.86
CA ASP A 7 22.65 21.96 3.39
C ASP A 7 22.99 20.46 3.36
N LEU A 8 23.86 20.08 2.43
CA LEU A 8 24.18 18.69 2.17
C LEU A 8 25.05 18.09 3.27
N ASP A 9 25.87 18.89 3.94
CA ASP A 9 26.70 18.45 5.05
C ASP A 9 25.85 18.05 6.25
N ASN A 10 24.70 18.73 6.46
CA ASN A 10 23.71 18.37 7.46
C ASN A 10 22.76 17.24 7.05
N ILE A 11 22.70 16.90 5.77
CA ILE A 11 21.85 15.81 5.26
C ILE A 11 22.61 14.50 5.16
N PHE A 12 23.83 14.54 4.64
CA PHE A 12 24.65 13.34 4.43
C PHE A 12 25.57 13.06 5.63
N THR A 13 25.02 13.17 6.85
CA THR A 13 25.75 12.83 8.07
C THR A 13 25.74 11.33 8.31
N TYR A 14 26.69 10.85 9.13
CA TYR A 14 26.77 9.45 9.53
C TYR A 14 25.45 9.01 10.24
N GLU A 15 24.93 9.86 11.13
CA GLU A 15 23.71 9.62 11.91
C GLU A 15 22.47 9.48 10.99
N ASN A 16 22.41 10.26 9.93
CA ASN A 16 21.32 10.16 8.95
C ASN A 16 21.43 8.88 8.10
N VAL A 17 22.62 8.42 7.78
CA VAL A 17 22.83 7.11 7.11
C VAL A 17 22.44 5.97 8.03
N GLU A 18 22.84 6.02 9.30
CA GLU A 18 22.47 5.03 10.31
C GLU A 18 20.96 5.02 10.56
N TRP A 19 20.33 6.18 10.72
CA TRP A 19 18.88 6.32 10.82
C TRP A 19 18.16 5.67 9.63
N ALA A 20 18.63 5.90 8.42
CA ALA A 20 18.06 5.32 7.23
C ALA A 20 18.25 3.80 7.20
N TYR A 21 19.42 3.30 7.60
CA TYR A 21 19.69 1.87 7.76
C TYR A 21 18.69 1.19 8.70
N HIS A 22 18.48 1.72 9.89
CA HIS A 22 17.53 1.15 10.85
C HIS A 22 16.10 1.11 10.27
N ASN A 23 15.66 2.17 9.60
CA ASN A 23 14.34 2.20 8.99
C ASN A 23 14.20 1.23 7.81
N VAL A 24 15.22 1.10 6.97
CA VAL A 24 15.25 0.13 5.87
C VAL A 24 15.22 -1.29 6.41
N CYS A 25 16.00 -1.60 7.45
CA CYS A 25 16.03 -2.92 8.06
C CYS A 25 14.73 -3.30 8.76
N LYS A 26 14.06 -2.35 9.42
CA LYS A 26 12.74 -2.56 10.03
C LYS A 26 11.70 -3.03 8.99
N ASN A 27 11.76 -2.49 7.78
CA ASN A 27 10.80 -2.77 6.71
C ASN A 27 11.25 -3.87 5.74
N CYS A 28 12.48 -4.34 5.83
CA CYS A 28 13.02 -5.37 4.93
C CYS A 28 12.61 -6.77 5.40
N ARG A 29 11.87 -7.51 4.55
CA ARG A 29 11.40 -8.88 4.85
C ARG A 29 12.49 -9.95 4.64
N SER A 30 13.52 -9.67 3.88
CA SER A 30 14.58 -10.66 3.58
C SER A 30 15.60 -10.70 4.73
N ILE A 31 15.54 -11.74 5.54
CA ILE A 31 16.49 -11.99 6.65
C ILE A 31 17.91 -12.10 6.09
N SER A 32 18.14 -12.89 5.07
CA SER A 32 19.47 -13.09 4.46
C SER A 32 20.13 -11.78 4.02
N LYS A 33 19.38 -10.87 3.35
CA LYS A 33 19.91 -9.56 2.96
C LYS A 33 20.28 -8.70 4.17
N LYS A 34 19.44 -8.72 5.21
CA LYS A 34 19.71 -7.98 6.45
C LYS A 34 20.97 -8.50 7.11
N THR A 35 21.03 -9.80 7.35
CA THR A 35 22.18 -10.44 8.02
C THR A 35 23.48 -10.15 7.27
N LYS A 36 23.50 -10.31 5.93
CA LYS A 36 24.69 -10.01 5.15
C LYS A 36 25.17 -8.56 5.29
N PHE A 37 24.26 -7.59 5.36
CA PHE A 37 24.63 -6.19 5.57
C PHE A 37 25.04 -5.92 7.02
N SER A 38 24.37 -6.54 8.02
CA SER A 38 24.61 -6.29 9.43
C SER A 38 25.96 -6.81 9.94
N TYR A 39 26.54 -7.83 9.30
CA TYR A 39 27.88 -8.32 9.69
C TYR A 39 28.96 -7.23 9.65
N PHE A 40 28.83 -6.28 8.71
CA PHE A 40 29.77 -5.17 8.55
C PHE A 40 29.03 -3.84 8.55
N SER A 41 28.00 -3.70 9.40
CA SER A 41 27.10 -2.53 9.37
C SER A 41 27.85 -1.20 9.47
N ASN A 42 28.76 -1.04 10.44
CA ASN A 42 29.48 0.20 10.64
C ASN A 42 30.37 0.56 9.44
N SER A 43 31.11 -0.41 8.90
CA SER A 43 31.91 -0.22 7.69
C SER A 43 31.05 0.12 6.46
N ASN A 44 29.93 -0.57 6.29
CA ASN A 44 29.00 -0.33 5.20
C ASN A 44 28.32 1.05 5.29
N ILE A 45 27.94 1.47 6.50
CA ILE A 45 27.38 2.80 6.77
C ILE A 45 28.41 3.87 6.49
N PHE A 46 29.67 3.66 6.94
CA PHE A 46 30.76 4.58 6.69
C PHE A 46 31.12 4.72 5.21
N ASP A 47 31.09 3.62 4.46
CA ASP A 47 31.26 3.63 3.00
C ASP A 47 30.19 4.45 2.28
N ILE A 48 28.90 4.24 2.67
CA ILE A 48 27.78 5.03 2.12
C ILE A 48 27.96 6.52 2.45
N TYR A 49 28.29 6.84 3.71
CA TYR A 49 28.55 8.20 4.16
C TYR A 49 29.65 8.89 3.33
N ASN A 50 30.80 8.23 3.15
CA ASN A 50 31.91 8.77 2.37
C ASN A 50 31.54 8.98 0.90
N ARG A 51 30.85 8.01 0.27
CA ARG A 51 30.42 8.12 -1.13
C ARG A 51 29.42 9.25 -1.35
N LEU A 52 28.52 9.49 -0.42
CA LEU A 52 27.55 10.57 -0.50
C LEU A 52 28.24 11.95 -0.38
N ASN A 53 29.15 12.11 0.59
CA ASN A 53 29.87 13.38 0.78
C ASN A 53 30.87 13.68 -0.34
N ASN A 54 31.47 12.65 -0.96
CA ASN A 54 32.33 12.82 -2.11
C ASN A 54 31.57 12.90 -3.45
N PHE A 55 30.22 12.84 -3.41
CA PHE A 55 29.34 12.86 -4.60
C PHE A 55 29.69 11.80 -5.65
N ASN A 56 30.23 10.65 -5.24
CA ASN A 56 30.60 9.52 -6.09
C ASN A 56 29.77 8.26 -5.81
N TYR A 57 28.53 8.44 -5.37
CA TYR A 57 27.61 7.33 -5.17
C TYR A 57 27.02 6.86 -6.50
N TYR A 58 27.23 5.57 -6.81
CA TYR A 58 26.65 4.89 -7.98
C TYR A 58 25.66 3.84 -7.53
N PHE A 59 24.46 3.88 -8.10
CA PHE A 59 23.41 2.91 -7.79
C PHE A 59 23.72 1.55 -8.44
N SER A 60 23.49 0.48 -7.69
CA SER A 60 23.67 -0.90 -8.15
C SER A 60 22.54 -1.32 -9.10
N LYS A 61 22.76 -2.41 -9.84
CA LYS A 61 21.70 -3.03 -10.64
C LYS A 61 20.53 -3.48 -9.76
N TYR A 62 19.30 -3.27 -10.24
CA TYR A 62 18.11 -3.78 -9.61
C TYR A 62 18.05 -5.30 -9.63
N LYS A 63 17.51 -5.90 -8.57
CA LYS A 63 16.95 -7.24 -8.67
C LYS A 63 15.54 -7.14 -9.22
N ILE A 64 15.35 -7.60 -10.47
CA ILE A 64 14.06 -7.52 -11.17
C ILE A 64 13.30 -8.83 -10.98
N PHE A 65 11.98 -8.75 -10.77
CA PHE A 65 11.09 -9.90 -10.72
C PHE A 65 9.65 -9.53 -11.09
N ILE A 66 8.89 -10.53 -11.57
CA ILE A 66 7.49 -10.36 -11.93
C ILE A 66 6.61 -10.89 -10.81
N ILE A 67 5.64 -10.09 -10.36
CA ILE A 67 4.61 -10.51 -9.41
C ILE A 67 3.24 -10.54 -10.08
N LYS A 68 2.36 -11.45 -9.60
CA LYS A 68 0.95 -11.55 -10.01
C LYS A 68 0.08 -11.18 -8.82
N ASP A 69 -0.22 -9.89 -8.65
CA ASP A 69 -1.14 -9.45 -7.58
C ASP A 69 -1.76 -8.07 -7.87
N PRO A 70 -2.98 -7.96 -8.25
CA PRO A 70 -3.87 -8.89 -8.96
C PRO A 70 -3.52 -9.00 -10.47
N LYS A 71 -2.64 -8.15 -10.95
CA LYS A 71 -2.11 -8.11 -12.34
C LYS A 71 -0.61 -8.39 -12.32
N TYR A 72 -0.08 -8.87 -13.43
CA TYR A 72 1.36 -8.99 -13.59
C TYR A 72 2.02 -7.61 -13.58
N ARG A 73 3.06 -7.47 -12.75
CA ARG A 73 3.86 -6.24 -12.64
C ARG A 73 5.33 -6.59 -12.51
N VAL A 74 6.17 -5.79 -13.15
CA VAL A 74 7.61 -5.81 -12.92
C VAL A 74 7.92 -5.02 -11.67
N ILE A 75 8.62 -5.62 -10.73
CA ILE A 75 9.12 -4.98 -9.52
C ILE A 75 10.64 -4.92 -9.59
N MET A 76 11.18 -3.76 -9.27
CA MET A 76 12.62 -3.51 -9.21
C MET A 76 13.00 -3.28 -7.75
N SER A 77 13.81 -4.17 -7.21
CA SER A 77 14.24 -4.10 -5.81
C SER A 77 15.70 -3.67 -5.73
N ASP A 78 15.90 -2.56 -5.06
CA ASP A 78 17.23 -2.05 -4.71
C ASP A 78 17.99 -3.02 -3.79
N THR A 79 19.32 -2.89 -3.78
CA THR A 79 20.20 -3.40 -2.71
C THR A 79 19.88 -2.70 -1.39
N ILE A 80 20.42 -3.18 -0.27
CA ILE A 80 20.25 -2.45 1.02
C ILE A 80 20.98 -1.12 0.99
N TYR A 81 22.16 -1.05 0.38
CA TYR A 81 22.91 0.19 0.17
C TYR A 81 22.04 1.24 -0.54
N ASP A 82 21.52 0.90 -1.70
CA ASP A 82 20.70 1.81 -2.51
C ASP A 82 19.39 2.19 -1.79
N LYS A 83 18.80 1.26 -1.03
CA LYS A 83 17.61 1.58 -0.22
C LYS A 83 17.90 2.61 0.86
N ILE A 84 19.07 2.55 1.51
CA ILE A 84 19.48 3.53 2.52
C ILE A 84 19.60 4.91 1.88
N VAL A 85 20.31 5.01 0.75
CA VAL A 85 20.47 6.27 0.04
C VAL A 85 19.13 6.81 -0.46
N ASN A 86 18.31 5.97 -1.09
CA ASN A 86 16.97 6.33 -1.52
C ASN A 86 16.10 6.78 -0.35
N TYR A 87 16.27 6.19 0.85
CA TYR A 87 15.52 6.59 2.04
C TYR A 87 15.92 7.99 2.52
N ILE A 88 17.22 8.31 2.53
CA ILE A 88 17.72 9.65 2.87
C ILE A 88 17.16 10.67 1.87
N ILE A 89 17.32 10.43 0.56
CA ILE A 89 16.83 11.33 -0.49
C ILE A 89 15.32 11.54 -0.37
N ALA A 90 14.56 10.46 -0.16
CA ALA A 90 13.11 10.52 -0.02
C ALA A 90 12.67 11.39 1.17
N TYR A 91 13.24 11.14 2.35
CA TYR A 91 12.75 11.72 3.59
C TYR A 91 13.44 13.03 3.99
N LYS A 92 14.69 13.24 3.60
CA LYS A 92 15.43 14.46 3.96
C LYS A 92 15.44 15.51 2.84
N ILE A 93 15.13 15.12 1.60
CA ILE A 93 15.15 16.01 0.44
C ILE A 93 13.79 16.10 -0.24
N LEU A 94 13.30 15.00 -0.83
CA LEU A 94 12.09 15.04 -1.68
C LEU A 94 10.84 15.42 -0.89
N LEU A 95 10.54 14.77 0.21
CA LEU A 95 9.36 15.09 1.01
C LEU A 95 9.40 16.51 1.57
N PRO A 96 10.50 17.00 2.19
CA PRO A 96 10.58 18.39 2.61
C PRO A 96 10.44 19.40 1.46
N ALA A 97 10.97 19.09 0.25
CA ALA A 97 10.88 19.99 -0.89
C ALA A 97 9.46 20.08 -1.46
N LEU A 98 8.77 18.93 -1.58
CA LEU A 98 7.61 18.77 -2.45
C LEU A 98 6.27 18.69 -1.71
N SER A 99 6.25 18.21 -0.46
CA SER A 99 5.00 17.89 0.24
C SER A 99 4.07 19.09 0.47
N LEU A 100 4.63 20.29 0.67
CA LEU A 100 3.84 21.50 0.91
C LEU A 100 3.14 22.02 -0.36
N SER A 101 3.60 21.62 -1.55
CA SER A 101 2.95 22.00 -2.79
C SER A 101 1.77 21.11 -3.16
N LEU A 102 1.70 19.92 -2.59
CA LEU A 102 0.66 18.96 -2.91
C LEU A 102 -0.68 19.36 -2.30
N ILE A 103 -1.74 19.38 -3.11
CA ILE A 103 -3.10 19.60 -2.62
C ILE A 103 -3.55 18.49 -1.67
N ASP A 104 -4.53 18.79 -0.81
CA ASP A 104 -5.02 17.84 0.19
C ASP A 104 -5.74 16.63 -0.42
N GLN A 105 -6.31 16.79 -1.62
CA GLN A 105 -7.01 15.75 -2.38
C GLN A 105 -6.09 14.77 -3.11
N ASN A 106 -4.78 15.06 -3.15
CA ASN A 106 -3.77 14.09 -3.55
C ASN A 106 -3.43 13.21 -2.35
N VAL A 107 -4.02 12.04 -2.29
CA VAL A 107 -4.05 11.21 -1.07
C VAL A 107 -3.09 10.03 -1.08
N ALA A 108 -2.28 9.84 -2.13
CA ALA A 108 -1.34 8.72 -2.20
C ALA A 108 -0.03 9.00 -1.45
N THR A 109 0.58 7.95 -0.87
CA THR A 109 1.96 7.91 -0.31
C THR A 109 2.37 9.01 0.68
N ARG A 110 1.44 9.71 1.28
CA ARG A 110 1.70 10.74 2.29
C ARG A 110 1.41 10.22 3.69
N LYS A 111 2.21 10.62 4.69
CA LYS A 111 1.94 10.27 6.10
C LYS A 111 0.58 10.83 6.54
N GLY A 112 -0.27 10.00 7.14
CA GLY A 112 -1.64 10.36 7.53
C GLY A 112 -2.67 10.33 6.40
N TYR A 113 -2.26 10.01 5.18
CA TYR A 113 -3.10 9.90 3.98
C TYR A 113 -3.30 8.43 3.57
N GLY A 114 -3.43 8.16 2.30
CA GLY A 114 -3.63 6.81 1.76
C GLY A 114 -5.09 6.47 1.53
N ALA A 115 -5.39 5.18 1.41
CA ALA A 115 -6.74 4.72 1.08
C ALA A 115 -7.80 5.19 2.07
N LYS A 116 -7.48 5.31 3.37
CA LYS A 116 -8.44 5.81 4.39
C LYS A 116 -8.88 7.25 4.10
N LYS A 117 -7.94 8.13 3.74
CA LYS A 117 -8.23 9.53 3.40
C LYS A 117 -9.00 9.62 2.08
N ALA A 118 -8.67 8.76 1.09
CA ALA A 118 -9.42 8.65 -0.16
C ALA A 118 -10.88 8.26 0.09
N TYR A 119 -11.12 7.25 0.94
CA TYR A 119 -12.48 6.84 1.33
C TYR A 119 -13.23 7.95 2.04
N TYR A 120 -12.59 8.62 2.99
CA TYR A 120 -13.18 9.77 3.69
C TYR A 120 -13.66 10.86 2.71
N TYR A 121 -12.81 11.26 1.75
CA TYR A 121 -13.22 12.25 0.76
C TYR A 121 -14.33 11.75 -0.14
N PHE A 122 -14.24 10.51 -0.64
CA PHE A 122 -15.27 9.95 -1.50
C PHE A 122 -16.63 9.91 -0.78
N GLU A 123 -16.67 9.40 0.43
CA GLU A 123 -17.89 9.29 1.24
C GLU A 123 -18.45 10.69 1.59
N LYS A 124 -17.58 11.63 1.98
CA LYS A 124 -17.98 13.03 2.23
C LYS A 124 -18.60 13.65 0.98
N TYR A 125 -17.97 13.54 -0.18
CA TYR A 125 -18.44 14.14 -1.42
C TYR A 125 -19.72 13.49 -1.93
N ALA A 126 -19.81 12.18 -1.89
CA ALA A 126 -21.02 11.46 -2.28
C ALA A 126 -22.20 11.79 -1.37
N ASN A 127 -21.98 11.92 -0.05
CA ASN A 127 -23.01 12.34 0.90
C ASN A 127 -23.48 13.78 0.69
N THR A 128 -22.58 14.70 0.33
CA THR A 128 -22.95 16.08 0.00
C THR A 128 -23.76 16.15 -1.29
N LEU A 129 -23.40 15.37 -2.31
CA LEU A 129 -24.06 15.43 -3.61
C LEU A 129 -25.39 14.67 -3.68
N LYS A 130 -25.58 13.63 -2.86
CA LYS A 130 -26.80 12.81 -2.91
C LYS A 130 -28.10 13.57 -2.57
N SER A 131 -28.01 14.64 -1.78
CA SER A 131 -29.16 15.50 -1.45
C SER A 131 -29.68 16.28 -2.65
N ASN A 132 -28.82 16.51 -3.66
CA ASN A 132 -29.12 17.31 -4.84
C ASN A 132 -29.46 16.44 -6.08
N GLY A 133 -29.76 15.16 -5.90
CA GLY A 133 -30.17 14.25 -6.95
C GLY A 133 -29.17 13.13 -7.27
N ASN A 134 -29.12 12.73 -8.54
CA ASN A 134 -28.23 11.65 -8.97
C ASN A 134 -26.75 12.04 -8.84
N VAL A 135 -25.94 11.15 -8.25
CA VAL A 135 -24.50 11.33 -8.16
C VAL A 135 -23.81 10.58 -9.28
N TYR A 136 -23.03 11.29 -10.06
CA TYR A 136 -22.16 10.72 -11.11
C TYR A 136 -20.70 10.79 -10.66
N VAL A 137 -19.93 9.77 -11.04
CA VAL A 137 -18.51 9.63 -10.73
C VAL A 137 -17.75 9.45 -12.03
N LEU A 138 -16.95 10.42 -12.40
CA LEU A 138 -15.95 10.29 -13.46
C LEU A 138 -14.73 9.59 -12.84
N LYS A 139 -14.38 8.44 -13.39
CA LYS A 139 -13.13 7.75 -13.08
C LYS A 139 -12.20 7.79 -14.28
N ILE A 140 -11.01 8.33 -14.09
CA ILE A 140 -9.94 8.34 -15.06
C ILE A 140 -8.78 7.50 -14.52
N ASP A 141 -8.30 6.58 -15.34
CA ASP A 141 -7.12 5.76 -15.13
C ASP A 141 -6.06 6.18 -16.17
N ILE A 142 -4.83 6.42 -15.74
CA ILE A 142 -3.74 6.82 -16.62
C ILE A 142 -3.07 5.57 -17.19
N LYS A 143 -2.91 5.50 -18.51
CA LYS A 143 -2.33 4.34 -19.18
C LYS A 143 -0.87 4.14 -18.80
N LYS A 144 -0.56 3.00 -18.14
CA LYS A 144 0.81 2.60 -17.80
C LYS A 144 1.61 3.72 -17.10
N TYR A 145 1.02 4.39 -16.12
CA TYR A 145 1.51 5.62 -15.51
C TYR A 145 3.02 5.60 -15.21
N PHE A 146 3.49 4.66 -14.38
CA PHE A 146 4.90 4.56 -13.99
C PHE A 146 5.87 4.38 -15.17
N TYR A 147 5.43 3.76 -16.25
CA TYR A 147 6.24 3.54 -17.45
C TYR A 147 6.29 4.75 -18.39
N ASN A 148 5.36 5.69 -18.26
CA ASN A 148 5.20 6.83 -19.16
C ASN A 148 5.62 8.17 -18.54
N ILE A 149 6.06 8.20 -17.28
CA ILE A 149 6.58 9.43 -16.66
C ILE A 149 7.80 9.88 -17.45
N ASN A 150 7.73 11.07 -18.06
CA ASN A 150 8.81 11.64 -18.86
C ASN A 150 9.88 12.25 -17.95
N HIS A 151 11.13 11.82 -18.10
CA HIS A 151 12.25 12.24 -17.25
C HIS A 151 12.55 13.72 -17.39
N LEU A 152 12.51 14.26 -18.61
CA LEU A 152 12.79 15.69 -18.86
C LEU A 152 11.72 16.58 -18.20
N ILE A 153 10.45 16.25 -18.37
CA ILE A 153 9.33 16.98 -17.75
C ILE A 153 9.47 16.92 -16.22
N LEU A 154 9.72 15.72 -15.66
CA LEU A 154 9.89 15.53 -14.22
C LEU A 154 11.05 16.37 -13.68
N MET A 155 12.20 16.35 -14.34
CA MET A 155 13.36 17.14 -13.92
C MET A 155 13.10 18.65 -14.01
N ASN A 156 12.38 19.11 -15.04
CA ASN A 156 11.99 20.51 -15.17
C ASN A 156 11.03 20.94 -14.04
N LEU A 157 10.11 20.07 -13.63
CA LEU A 157 9.25 20.30 -12.47
C LEU A 157 10.09 20.38 -11.18
N LEU A 158 11.01 19.45 -10.96
CA LEU A 158 11.86 19.41 -9.76
C LEU A 158 12.76 20.66 -9.63
N LYS A 159 13.32 21.15 -10.73
CA LYS A 159 14.14 22.39 -10.76
C LYS A 159 13.39 23.63 -10.26
N ARG A 160 12.05 23.62 -10.27
CA ARG A 160 11.24 24.71 -9.71
C ARG A 160 11.16 24.67 -8.18
N TYR A 161 11.50 23.55 -7.56
CA TYR A 161 11.39 23.34 -6.10
C TYR A 161 12.74 23.14 -5.42
N ILE A 162 13.72 22.59 -6.11
CA ILE A 162 15.05 22.27 -5.59
C ILE A 162 16.09 23.15 -6.29
N LYS A 163 16.96 23.79 -5.49
CA LYS A 163 18.01 24.69 -6.00
C LYS A 163 19.33 23.94 -6.25
N ASN A 164 19.66 22.95 -5.41
CA ASN A 164 20.95 22.27 -5.42
C ASN A 164 21.14 21.40 -6.67
N GLU A 165 22.09 21.76 -7.52
CA GLU A 165 22.44 21.00 -8.74
C GLU A 165 22.92 19.57 -8.43
N LEU A 166 23.71 19.39 -7.37
CA LEU A 166 24.20 18.08 -6.94
C LEU A 166 23.05 17.15 -6.54
N VAL A 167 22.08 17.68 -5.82
CA VAL A 167 20.85 16.94 -5.47
C VAL A 167 20.08 16.54 -6.73
N LEU A 168 19.92 17.47 -7.67
CA LEU A 168 19.23 17.20 -8.93
C LEU A 168 19.96 16.13 -9.76
N LYS A 169 21.30 16.15 -9.80
CA LYS A 169 22.12 15.10 -10.45
C LYS A 169 21.89 13.74 -9.79
N LEU A 170 21.86 13.68 -8.45
CA LEU A 170 21.62 12.45 -7.70
C LEU A 170 20.19 11.89 -7.95
N ILE A 171 19.18 12.78 -7.98
CA ILE A 171 17.81 12.38 -8.32
C ILE A 171 17.73 11.89 -9.78
N LEU A 172 18.41 12.57 -10.71
CA LEU A 172 18.47 12.15 -12.11
C LEU A 172 19.10 10.75 -12.26
N SER A 173 20.15 10.43 -11.48
CA SER A 173 20.76 9.10 -11.51
C SER A 173 19.78 8.00 -11.05
N ILE A 174 18.91 8.28 -10.07
CA ILE A 174 17.84 7.37 -9.65
C ILE A 174 16.81 7.17 -10.78
N ILE A 175 16.39 8.25 -11.40
CA ILE A 175 15.38 8.23 -12.47
C ILE A 175 15.92 7.48 -13.69
N ASN A 176 17.15 7.74 -14.09
CA ASN A 176 17.78 7.15 -15.27
C ASN A 176 18.15 5.67 -15.12
N GLN A 177 18.08 5.08 -13.92
CA GLN A 177 18.33 3.65 -13.77
C GLN A 177 17.42 2.80 -14.66
N THR A 178 16.18 3.27 -14.95
CA THR A 178 15.25 2.54 -15.85
C THR A 178 15.67 2.55 -17.32
N ASN A 179 16.57 3.44 -17.72
CA ASN A 179 17.14 3.52 -19.07
C ASN A 179 18.38 2.62 -19.26
N SER A 180 18.80 1.89 -18.22
CA SER A 180 19.96 0.99 -18.35
C SER A 180 19.65 -0.19 -19.26
N ASP A 181 20.58 -0.56 -20.14
CA ASP A 181 20.42 -1.60 -21.20
C ASP A 181 19.95 -2.94 -20.65
N TYR A 182 20.42 -3.33 -19.45
CA TYR A 182 20.05 -4.60 -18.84
C TYR A 182 18.56 -4.69 -18.46
N ILE A 183 17.87 -3.58 -18.20
CA ILE A 183 16.50 -3.57 -17.65
C ILE A 183 15.52 -4.30 -18.57
N ASN A 184 15.43 -3.87 -19.82
CA ASN A 184 14.49 -4.47 -20.78
C ASN A 184 14.90 -5.91 -21.17
N LYS A 185 16.20 -6.20 -21.19
CA LYS A 185 16.73 -7.54 -21.42
C LYS A 185 16.29 -8.49 -20.29
N ASP A 186 16.49 -8.08 -19.04
CA ASP A 186 16.09 -8.88 -17.88
C ASP A 186 14.57 -9.07 -17.79
N ILE A 187 13.79 -8.01 -18.12
CA ILE A 187 12.33 -8.11 -18.16
C ILE A 187 11.88 -9.16 -19.20
N ASN A 188 12.48 -9.18 -20.40
CA ASN A 188 12.15 -10.15 -21.43
C ASN A 188 12.52 -11.57 -21.02
N ASN A 189 13.72 -11.78 -20.47
CA ASN A 189 14.14 -13.08 -19.94
C ASN A 189 13.18 -13.59 -18.86
N LEU A 190 12.75 -12.68 -17.94
CA LEU A 190 11.79 -13.03 -16.90
C LEU A 190 10.40 -13.37 -17.47
N LYS A 191 9.94 -12.68 -18.52
CA LYS A 191 8.69 -13.04 -19.20
C LYS A 191 8.75 -14.44 -19.79
N GLU A 192 9.83 -14.77 -20.48
CA GLU A 192 10.05 -16.11 -21.05
C GLU A 192 10.07 -17.17 -19.96
N ASN A 193 10.80 -16.96 -18.88
CA ASN A 193 10.83 -17.89 -17.75
C ASN A 193 9.42 -18.11 -17.15
N VAL A 194 8.67 -17.03 -16.90
CA VAL A 194 7.30 -17.14 -16.37
C VAL A 194 6.35 -17.83 -17.35
N ILE A 195 6.52 -17.64 -18.67
CA ILE A 195 5.76 -18.34 -19.69
C ILE A 195 6.12 -19.83 -19.71
N ASN A 196 7.40 -20.16 -19.65
CA ASN A 196 7.87 -21.55 -19.61
C ASN A 196 7.32 -22.27 -18.38
N ASP A 197 7.33 -21.63 -17.20
CA ASP A 197 6.74 -22.18 -15.98
C ASP A 197 5.23 -22.50 -16.13
N LEU A 198 4.51 -21.80 -17.00
CA LEU A 198 3.09 -22.08 -17.26
C LEU A 198 2.87 -23.39 -18.02
N TYR A 199 3.86 -23.87 -18.80
CA TYR A 199 3.72 -25.14 -19.50
C TYR A 199 3.71 -26.35 -18.55
N TYR A 200 4.34 -26.22 -17.38
CA TYR A 200 4.37 -27.27 -16.35
C TYR A 200 3.19 -27.19 -15.36
N LYS A 201 2.32 -26.14 -15.47
CA LYS A 201 1.15 -26.02 -14.60
C LYS A 201 -0.05 -26.78 -15.17
N ASN A 202 -0.74 -27.51 -14.31
CA ASN A 202 -1.99 -28.19 -14.67
C ASN A 202 -3.16 -27.17 -14.69
N ILE A 203 -3.28 -26.44 -15.80
CA ILE A 203 -4.31 -25.45 -16.09
C ILE A 203 -4.82 -25.67 -17.53
N SER A 204 -6.06 -25.26 -17.81
CA SER A 204 -6.65 -25.38 -19.13
C SER A 204 -5.86 -24.59 -20.19
N ILE A 205 -5.88 -25.06 -21.44
CA ILE A 205 -5.22 -24.37 -22.59
C ILE A 205 -5.73 -22.95 -22.72
N LYS A 206 -7.03 -22.72 -22.55
CA LYS A 206 -7.64 -21.39 -22.60
C LYS A 206 -7.06 -20.47 -21.53
N GLU A 207 -6.99 -20.94 -20.29
CA GLU A 207 -6.41 -20.18 -19.17
C GLU A 207 -4.92 -19.89 -19.40
N LYS A 208 -4.17 -20.88 -19.91
CA LYS A 208 -2.75 -20.74 -20.27
C LYS A 208 -2.56 -19.61 -21.29
N ASN A 209 -3.31 -19.64 -22.38
CA ASN A 209 -3.22 -18.62 -23.44
C ASN A 209 -3.58 -17.21 -22.92
N GLU A 210 -4.60 -17.07 -22.06
CA GLU A 210 -4.92 -15.81 -21.42
C GLU A 210 -3.79 -15.28 -20.51
N LEU A 211 -3.13 -16.16 -19.77
CA LEU A 211 -2.00 -15.78 -18.91
C LEU A 211 -0.79 -15.38 -19.74
N ILE A 212 -0.46 -16.12 -20.80
CA ILE A 212 0.62 -15.78 -21.74
C ILE A 212 0.39 -14.40 -22.35
N LYS A 213 -0.85 -14.12 -22.82
CA LYS A 213 -1.20 -12.81 -23.34
C LYS A 213 -0.95 -11.70 -22.32
N LYS A 214 -1.41 -11.87 -21.07
CA LYS A 214 -1.18 -10.91 -19.97
C LYS A 214 0.29 -10.69 -19.65
N ILE A 215 1.13 -11.74 -19.74
CA ILE A 215 2.58 -11.64 -19.50
C ILE A 215 3.26 -10.88 -20.65
N LYS A 216 2.90 -11.18 -21.90
CA LYS A 216 3.43 -10.47 -23.07
C LYS A 216 3.05 -8.97 -23.06
N GLU A 217 1.86 -8.61 -22.55
CA GLU A 217 1.40 -7.22 -22.39
C GLU A 217 2.14 -6.40 -21.33
N ILE A 218 3.00 -7.02 -20.50
CA ILE A 218 3.84 -6.27 -19.56
C ILE A 218 4.72 -5.29 -20.37
N PRO A 219 4.64 -3.97 -20.06
CA PRO A 219 5.39 -2.99 -20.83
C PRO A 219 6.90 -3.08 -20.59
N LEU A 220 7.66 -2.65 -21.59
CA LEU A 220 9.08 -2.35 -21.49
C LEU A 220 9.25 -0.85 -21.23
N TYR A 221 10.39 -0.46 -20.67
CA TYR A 221 10.76 0.93 -20.49
C TYR A 221 11.23 1.53 -21.81
N LYS A 222 10.84 2.76 -22.07
CA LYS A 222 11.30 3.56 -23.20
C LYS A 222 12.41 4.49 -22.73
N ASP A 223 13.32 4.83 -23.61
CA ASP A 223 14.36 5.81 -23.30
C ASP A 223 13.75 7.15 -22.88
N GLY A 224 14.34 7.80 -21.87
CA GLY A 224 13.85 9.04 -21.28
C GLY A 224 12.52 8.94 -20.56
N LYS A 225 12.00 7.73 -20.31
CA LYS A 225 10.70 7.52 -19.63
C LYS A 225 10.71 6.42 -18.61
N GLY A 226 9.87 6.60 -17.62
CA GLY A 226 9.49 5.60 -16.63
C GLY A 226 10.25 5.68 -15.33
N LEU A 227 9.58 5.30 -14.27
CA LEU A 227 10.12 5.15 -12.91
C LEU A 227 10.04 3.71 -12.46
N SER A 228 11.05 3.27 -11.71
CA SER A 228 11.09 1.92 -11.15
C SER A 228 9.95 1.69 -10.15
N ILE A 229 9.25 0.56 -10.27
CA ILE A 229 8.22 0.17 -9.30
C ILE A 229 8.89 -0.63 -8.18
N GLY A 230 8.89 -0.10 -6.97
CA GLY A 230 9.50 -0.72 -5.79
C GLY A 230 10.47 0.20 -5.04
N ASN A 231 10.81 1.34 -5.61
CA ASN A 231 11.68 2.36 -5.02
C ASN A 231 10.83 3.46 -4.33
N VAL A 232 11.24 3.92 -3.15
CA VAL A 232 10.53 4.95 -2.39
C VAL A 232 10.58 6.31 -3.07
N CYS A 233 11.72 6.68 -3.67
CA CYS A 233 11.86 7.94 -4.42
C CYS A 233 10.91 7.95 -5.63
N SER A 234 10.83 6.84 -6.38
CA SER A 234 9.92 6.72 -7.51
C SER A 234 8.46 6.95 -7.14
N GLN A 235 8.03 6.50 -5.96
CA GLN A 235 6.66 6.73 -5.49
C GLN A 235 6.38 8.21 -5.20
N ILE A 236 7.31 8.90 -4.54
CA ILE A 236 7.18 10.34 -4.24
C ILE A 236 7.21 11.15 -5.53
N LEU A 237 8.13 10.83 -6.43
CA LEU A 237 8.27 11.50 -7.73
C LEU A 237 7.03 11.29 -8.61
N ALA A 238 6.46 10.08 -8.62
CA ALA A 238 5.21 9.81 -9.33
C ALA A 238 4.03 10.60 -8.76
N VAL A 239 3.92 10.72 -7.43
CA VAL A 239 2.88 11.57 -6.82
C VAL A 239 3.07 13.03 -7.23
N PHE A 240 4.30 13.52 -7.21
CA PHE A 240 4.64 14.90 -7.51
C PHE A 240 4.51 15.25 -9.00
N TYR A 241 4.75 14.32 -9.92
CA TYR A 241 4.72 14.55 -11.36
C TYR A 241 3.43 15.22 -11.85
N LEU A 242 2.31 14.93 -11.24
CA LEU A 242 1.00 15.51 -11.52
C LEU A 242 0.58 16.60 -10.51
N ASN A 243 1.53 17.23 -9.80
CA ASN A 243 1.19 18.26 -8.84
C ASN A 243 0.52 19.47 -9.47
N GLU A 244 1.10 20.02 -10.54
CA GLU A 244 0.53 21.18 -11.25
C GLU A 244 -0.78 20.82 -11.96
N PHE A 245 -0.91 19.58 -12.44
CA PHE A 245 -2.16 19.04 -12.96
C PHE A 245 -3.26 19.02 -11.87
N ASP A 246 -2.94 18.61 -10.63
CA ASP A 246 -3.90 18.64 -9.53
C ASP A 246 -4.41 20.06 -9.26
N HIS A 247 -3.51 21.04 -9.26
CA HIS A 247 -3.85 22.46 -9.13
C HIS A 247 -4.72 22.95 -10.29
N TYR A 248 -4.38 22.59 -11.54
CA TYR A 248 -5.17 22.91 -12.71
C TYR A 248 -6.62 22.39 -12.56
N VAL A 249 -6.79 21.12 -12.19
CA VAL A 249 -8.12 20.52 -12.01
C VAL A 249 -8.92 21.23 -10.92
N LYS A 250 -8.27 21.58 -9.80
CA LYS A 250 -8.93 22.24 -8.67
C LYS A 250 -9.21 23.72 -8.91
N GLU A 251 -8.26 24.46 -9.44
CA GLU A 251 -8.27 25.92 -9.49
C GLU A 251 -8.79 26.45 -10.81
N LYS A 252 -8.43 25.85 -11.94
CA LYS A 252 -8.86 26.27 -13.28
C LYS A 252 -10.15 25.60 -13.69
N LEU A 253 -10.22 24.26 -13.59
CA LEU A 253 -11.45 23.52 -13.90
C LEU A 253 -12.50 23.57 -12.79
N LYS A 254 -12.12 24.11 -11.62
CA LYS A 254 -13.00 24.27 -10.45
C LYS A 254 -13.71 22.99 -10.01
N CYS A 255 -13.04 21.83 -10.18
CA CYS A 255 -13.58 20.54 -9.77
C CYS A 255 -13.58 20.44 -8.24
N LYS A 256 -14.70 20.86 -7.59
CA LYS A 256 -14.84 20.89 -6.12
C LYS A 256 -14.62 19.50 -5.51
N TYR A 257 -15.19 18.46 -6.10
CA TYR A 257 -15.23 17.10 -5.59
C TYR A 257 -14.23 16.21 -6.34
N TYR A 258 -12.94 16.50 -6.19
CA TYR A 258 -11.80 15.86 -6.82
C TYR A 258 -11.01 15.02 -5.82
N ILE A 259 -10.51 13.87 -6.26
CA ILE A 259 -9.60 12.99 -5.50
C ILE A 259 -8.61 12.37 -6.49
N ARG A 260 -7.32 12.33 -6.14
CA ARG A 260 -6.32 11.56 -6.88
C ARG A 260 -5.58 10.59 -5.95
N TYR A 261 -5.53 9.34 -6.36
CA TYR A 261 -4.72 8.30 -5.73
C TYR A 261 -3.78 7.71 -6.79
N MET A 262 -2.55 8.20 -6.87
CA MET A 262 -1.57 7.90 -7.92
C MET A 262 -2.13 8.23 -9.32
N ASP A 263 -2.40 7.17 -10.12
CA ASP A 263 -2.97 7.18 -11.46
C ASP A 263 -4.50 7.15 -11.49
N ASP A 264 -5.15 6.83 -10.37
CA ASP A 264 -6.61 6.85 -10.22
C ASP A 264 -7.10 8.28 -9.92
N ILE A 265 -7.78 8.91 -10.87
CA ILE A 265 -8.39 10.24 -10.75
C ILE A 265 -9.91 10.07 -10.65
N ILE A 266 -10.51 10.73 -9.66
CA ILE A 266 -11.95 10.70 -9.39
C ILE A 266 -12.50 12.12 -9.33
N VAL A 267 -13.57 12.39 -10.08
CA VAL A 267 -14.36 13.62 -9.95
C VAL A 267 -15.83 13.25 -9.77
N LEU A 268 -16.49 13.83 -8.77
CA LEU A 268 -17.92 13.62 -8.54
C LEU A 268 -18.71 14.88 -8.91
N SER A 269 -19.93 14.71 -9.46
CA SER A 269 -20.87 15.79 -9.74
C SER A 269 -22.30 15.25 -9.84
N ASN A 270 -23.29 16.14 -9.67
CA ASN A 270 -24.67 15.85 -10.08
C ASN A 270 -24.91 16.06 -11.58
N ASP A 271 -24.04 16.81 -12.24
CA ASP A 271 -24.11 17.09 -13.68
C ASP A 271 -23.21 16.14 -14.48
N LYS A 272 -23.84 15.29 -15.28
CA LYS A 272 -23.15 14.34 -16.18
C LYS A 272 -22.49 15.02 -17.37
N LEU A 273 -23.06 16.12 -17.88
CA LEU A 273 -22.50 16.87 -19.01
C LEU A 273 -21.24 17.59 -18.58
N PHE A 274 -21.27 18.22 -17.41
CA PHE A 274 -20.07 18.79 -16.79
C PHE A 274 -18.94 17.76 -16.74
N LEU A 275 -19.20 16.54 -16.25
CA LEU A 275 -18.18 15.49 -16.17
C LEU A 275 -17.65 15.04 -17.52
N LYS A 276 -18.48 15.06 -18.61
CA LYS A 276 -18.00 14.79 -19.97
C LYS A 276 -17.04 15.88 -20.46
N ASN A 277 -17.36 17.14 -20.21
CA ASN A 277 -16.49 18.27 -20.57
C ASN A 277 -15.16 18.20 -19.78
N ILE A 278 -15.24 17.91 -18.47
CA ILE A 278 -14.05 17.73 -17.62
C ILE A 278 -13.18 16.57 -18.12
N TYR A 279 -13.76 15.47 -18.58
CA TYR A 279 -13.00 14.36 -19.16
C TYR A 279 -12.13 14.82 -20.32
N ASN A 280 -12.70 15.55 -21.28
CA ASN A 280 -11.97 16.03 -22.46
C ASN A 280 -10.86 17.01 -22.07
N LEU A 281 -11.13 17.94 -21.14
CA LEU A 281 -10.13 18.90 -20.66
C LEU A 281 -9.00 18.22 -19.90
N ILE A 282 -9.29 17.21 -19.10
CA ILE A 282 -8.28 16.40 -18.40
C ILE A 282 -7.41 15.63 -19.40
N GLU A 283 -7.99 15.05 -20.44
CA GLU A 283 -7.22 14.32 -21.47
C GLU A 283 -6.24 15.24 -22.20
N ILE A 284 -6.69 16.44 -22.59
CA ILE A 284 -5.83 17.47 -23.18
C ILE A 284 -4.72 17.89 -22.21
N GLU A 285 -5.04 18.11 -20.95
CA GLU A 285 -4.04 18.54 -19.96
C GLU A 285 -3.00 17.44 -19.68
N LEU A 286 -3.43 16.17 -19.55
CA LEU A 286 -2.51 15.04 -19.36
C LEU A 286 -1.54 14.85 -20.54
N SER A 287 -1.93 15.21 -21.75
CA SER A 287 -1.03 15.13 -22.92
C SER A 287 0.20 16.04 -22.78
N LYS A 288 0.09 17.16 -22.08
CA LYS A 288 1.23 18.06 -21.76
C LYS A 288 2.28 17.39 -20.89
N TYR A 289 1.88 16.38 -20.12
CA TYR A 289 2.77 15.55 -19.30
C TYR A 289 3.19 14.26 -20.02
N ASP A 290 2.98 14.18 -21.34
CA ASP A 290 3.29 12.98 -22.15
C ASP A 290 2.55 11.72 -21.62
N LEU A 291 1.36 11.92 -21.09
CA LEU A 291 0.48 10.89 -20.54
C LEU A 291 -0.82 10.77 -21.36
N SER A 292 -1.39 9.58 -21.35
CA SER A 292 -2.67 9.31 -22.03
C SER A 292 -3.65 8.62 -21.08
N VAL A 293 -4.94 8.90 -21.32
CA VAL A 293 -6.04 8.27 -20.58
C VAL A 293 -6.21 6.82 -21.02
N ASN A 294 -6.51 5.93 -20.08
CA ASN A 294 -6.85 4.54 -20.37
C ASN A 294 -8.27 4.48 -20.93
N PRO A 295 -8.53 3.74 -22.04
CA PRO A 295 -9.88 3.58 -22.62
C PRO A 295 -10.94 3.03 -21.64
N LYS A 296 -10.52 2.46 -20.50
CA LYS A 296 -11.44 2.01 -19.44
C LYS A 296 -11.99 3.13 -18.55
N SER A 297 -11.51 4.35 -18.76
CA SER A 297 -12.02 5.54 -18.05
C SER A 297 -13.47 5.80 -18.46
N ASN A 298 -14.34 6.09 -17.49
CA ASN A 298 -15.76 6.25 -17.74
C ASN A 298 -16.47 7.06 -16.64
N ILE A 299 -17.70 7.48 -16.93
CA ILE A 299 -18.61 8.10 -15.97
C ILE A 299 -19.62 7.06 -15.48
N TYR A 300 -19.66 6.87 -14.18
CA TYR A 300 -20.55 5.93 -13.52
C TYR A 300 -21.66 6.67 -12.76
N LYS A 301 -22.87 6.12 -12.73
CA LYS A 301 -23.94 6.56 -11.84
C LYS A 301 -23.79 5.79 -10.52
N LEU A 302 -23.67 6.48 -9.39
CA LEU A 302 -23.37 5.84 -8.09
C LEU A 302 -24.49 4.89 -7.64
N ASN A 303 -25.73 5.10 -8.07
CA ASN A 303 -26.85 4.18 -7.81
C ASN A 303 -26.61 2.76 -8.39
N ASN A 304 -25.90 2.66 -9.51
CA ASN A 304 -25.57 1.38 -10.17
C ASN A 304 -24.30 0.73 -9.64
N SER A 305 -23.77 1.23 -8.54
CA SER A 305 -22.50 0.88 -7.91
C SER A 305 -21.23 1.38 -8.63
N PHE A 306 -20.21 1.68 -7.83
CA PHE A 306 -18.92 2.18 -8.31
C PHE A 306 -17.78 1.61 -7.45
N THR A 307 -16.72 1.12 -8.09
CA THR A 307 -15.57 0.53 -7.36
C THR A 307 -14.38 1.48 -7.34
N PHE A 308 -13.91 1.79 -6.12
CA PHE A 308 -12.74 2.62 -5.85
C PHE A 308 -11.87 2.01 -4.74
N LEU A 309 -10.60 1.82 -5.02
CA LEU A 309 -9.58 1.28 -4.09
C LEU A 309 -10.05 0.04 -3.31
N GLY A 310 -10.71 -0.91 -3.99
CA GLY A 310 -11.14 -2.17 -3.39
C GLY A 310 -12.51 -2.14 -2.69
N ARG A 311 -13.13 -0.97 -2.55
CA ARG A 311 -14.51 -0.81 -2.07
C ARG A 311 -15.46 -0.57 -3.23
N THR A 312 -16.63 -1.21 -3.20
CA THR A 312 -17.73 -0.95 -4.12
C THR A 312 -18.79 -0.13 -3.40
N TYR A 313 -18.95 1.11 -3.81
CA TYR A 313 -19.92 2.08 -3.28
C TYR A 313 -21.23 2.02 -4.06
N TYR A 314 -22.34 2.28 -3.38
CA TYR A 314 -23.68 2.39 -3.96
C TYR A 314 -24.60 3.23 -3.06
N ILE A 315 -25.69 3.75 -3.64
CA ILE A 315 -26.73 4.43 -2.87
C ILE A 315 -27.92 3.49 -2.71
N LYS A 316 -28.35 3.28 -1.46
CA LYS A 316 -29.56 2.52 -1.13
C LYS A 316 -30.33 3.24 -0.01
N ASN A 317 -31.63 3.44 -0.20
CA ASN A 317 -32.51 4.14 0.72
C ASN A 317 -31.93 5.52 1.15
N GLY A 318 -31.43 6.30 0.20
CA GLY A 318 -30.84 7.62 0.44
C GLY A 318 -29.46 7.59 1.15
N ASN A 319 -28.90 6.44 1.46
CA ASN A 319 -27.62 6.32 2.15
C ASN A 319 -26.51 5.85 1.20
N VAL A 320 -25.33 6.49 1.31
CA VAL A 320 -24.12 6.03 0.64
C VAL A 320 -23.54 4.87 1.44
N LEU A 321 -23.55 3.70 0.84
CA LEU A 321 -23.06 2.46 1.45
C LEU A 321 -21.88 1.92 0.65
N TYR A 322 -21.10 1.04 1.26
CA TYR A 322 -20.05 0.32 0.55
C TYR A 322 -19.96 -1.15 1.00
N ARG A 323 -19.40 -1.96 0.12
CA ARG A 323 -19.02 -3.35 0.38
C ARG A 323 -17.62 -3.63 -0.16
N CYS A 324 -16.98 -4.67 0.30
CA CYS A 324 -15.75 -5.15 -0.32
C CYS A 324 -16.00 -5.55 -1.77
N ARG A 325 -15.06 -5.27 -2.68
CA ARG A 325 -15.15 -5.74 -4.06
C ARG A 325 -15.20 -7.27 -4.09
N SER A 326 -16.16 -7.85 -4.83
CA SER A 326 -16.42 -9.30 -4.82
C SER A 326 -15.18 -10.16 -5.13
N ILE A 327 -14.35 -9.74 -6.11
CA ILE A 327 -13.10 -10.46 -6.41
C ILE A 327 -12.12 -10.43 -5.24
N THR A 328 -11.97 -9.29 -4.58
CA THR A 328 -11.12 -9.14 -3.38
C THR A 328 -11.65 -9.95 -2.22
N TYR A 329 -12.96 -9.87 -1.99
CA TYR A 329 -13.67 -10.65 -0.97
C TYR A 329 -13.45 -12.15 -1.14
N ASN A 330 -13.74 -12.68 -2.33
CA ASN A 330 -13.57 -14.11 -2.63
C ASN A 330 -12.11 -14.56 -2.49
N GLY A 331 -11.15 -13.71 -2.88
CA GLY A 331 -9.73 -13.98 -2.69
C GLY A 331 -9.33 -14.04 -1.21
N ILE A 332 -9.86 -13.12 -0.39
CA ILE A 332 -9.65 -13.13 1.06
C ILE A 332 -10.22 -14.39 1.69
N ILE A 333 -11.48 -14.74 1.36
CA ILE A 333 -12.14 -15.94 1.91
C ILE A 333 -11.38 -17.21 1.52
N LYS A 334 -10.97 -17.36 0.25
CA LYS A 334 -10.16 -18.51 -0.19
C LYS A 334 -8.86 -18.61 0.61
N LYS A 335 -8.16 -17.49 0.81
CA LYS A 335 -6.92 -17.46 1.58
C LYS A 335 -7.15 -17.78 3.07
N LEU A 336 -8.18 -17.22 3.67
CA LEU A 336 -8.51 -17.50 5.06
C LEU A 336 -8.89 -18.97 5.26
N ASN A 337 -9.71 -19.56 4.38
CA ASN A 337 -10.04 -20.99 4.43
C ASN A 337 -8.80 -21.87 4.26
N TYR A 338 -7.91 -21.54 3.34
CA TYR A 338 -6.64 -22.24 3.19
C TYR A 338 -5.79 -22.19 4.46
N LEU A 339 -5.58 -20.98 5.03
CA LEU A 339 -4.77 -20.80 6.24
C LEU A 339 -5.40 -21.47 7.47
N ARG A 340 -6.73 -21.43 7.58
CA ARG A 340 -7.48 -22.08 8.65
C ARG A 340 -7.17 -23.59 8.74
N ASN A 341 -7.05 -24.26 7.59
CA ASN A 341 -6.81 -25.69 7.51
C ASN A 341 -5.32 -26.07 7.53
N LYS A 342 -4.43 -25.21 7.03
CA LYS A 342 -3.00 -25.51 6.82
C LYS A 342 -2.07 -24.84 7.82
N ASP A 343 -2.36 -23.61 8.25
CA ASP A 343 -1.47 -22.81 9.09
C ASP A 343 -2.27 -21.84 9.98
N PHE A 344 -2.78 -22.37 11.07
CA PHE A 344 -3.62 -21.61 11.99
C PHE A 344 -2.86 -20.43 12.63
N LYS A 345 -1.54 -20.54 12.83
CA LYS A 345 -0.72 -19.43 13.34
C LYS A 345 -0.75 -18.21 12.43
N LYS A 346 -0.85 -18.41 11.11
CA LYS A 346 -0.99 -17.33 10.12
C LYS A 346 -2.43 -16.93 9.86
N TYR A 347 -3.40 -17.80 10.13
CA TYR A 347 -4.82 -17.50 9.91
C TYR A 347 -5.26 -16.26 10.67
N TYR A 348 -5.01 -16.24 11.97
CA TYR A 348 -5.50 -15.19 12.87
C TYR A 348 -4.96 -13.78 12.56
N PRO A 349 -3.63 -13.58 12.43
CA PRO A 349 -3.09 -12.29 12.00
C PRO A 349 -3.59 -11.85 10.61
N SER A 350 -3.78 -12.81 9.70
CA SER A 350 -4.33 -12.50 8.37
C SER A 350 -5.79 -12.05 8.45
N LYS A 351 -6.61 -12.71 9.27
CA LYS A 351 -8.00 -12.35 9.53
C LYS A 351 -8.09 -10.92 10.08
N ILE A 352 -7.28 -10.57 11.09
CA ILE A 352 -7.20 -9.21 11.63
C ILE A 352 -6.81 -8.19 10.56
N SER A 353 -5.81 -8.51 9.76
CA SER A 353 -5.33 -7.63 8.68
C SER A 353 -6.43 -7.32 7.65
N TYR A 354 -7.34 -8.28 7.41
CA TYR A 354 -8.44 -8.11 6.45
C TYR A 354 -9.68 -7.43 7.03
N ARG A 355 -9.75 -7.16 8.33
CA ARG A 355 -10.91 -6.48 8.95
C ARG A 355 -11.32 -5.18 8.25
N GLY A 356 -10.35 -4.41 7.77
CA GLY A 356 -10.63 -3.17 7.07
C GLY A 356 -11.39 -3.33 5.74
N TYR A 357 -11.35 -4.53 5.16
CA TYR A 357 -12.02 -4.87 3.90
C TYR A 357 -13.33 -5.61 4.13
N LEU A 358 -13.41 -6.37 5.22
CA LEU A 358 -14.56 -7.21 5.53
C LEU A 358 -15.46 -6.47 6.51
N LYS A 359 -16.78 -6.39 6.21
CA LYS A 359 -17.76 -5.87 7.15
C LYS A 359 -17.97 -6.86 8.30
N LYS A 360 -18.47 -6.38 9.45
CA LYS A 360 -18.75 -7.14 10.66
C LYS A 360 -19.54 -8.45 10.40
N ASP A 361 -20.40 -8.46 9.40
CA ASP A 361 -21.32 -9.57 9.09
C ASP A 361 -20.63 -10.85 8.56
N ILE A 362 -19.35 -10.78 8.23
CA ILE A 362 -18.60 -11.90 7.63
C ILE A 362 -17.89 -12.74 8.69
N TYR A 363 -17.74 -12.19 9.86
CA TYR A 363 -17.26 -12.90 11.03
C TYR A 363 -18.45 -13.34 11.87
N SER A 364 -19.16 -14.40 11.46
CA SER A 364 -20.09 -15.02 12.39
C SER A 364 -19.25 -15.64 13.51
N LEU A 365 -19.50 -15.19 14.71
CA LEU A 365 -18.96 -15.76 15.94
C LEU A 365 -19.12 -17.29 15.97
N ASN A 366 -20.19 -17.77 15.33
CA ASN A 366 -20.53 -19.19 15.26
C ASN A 366 -19.56 -20.01 14.40
N GLU A 367 -19.07 -19.48 13.27
CA GLU A 367 -18.14 -20.24 12.41
C GLU A 367 -16.77 -20.44 13.08
N GLU A 368 -16.29 -19.44 13.81
CA GLU A 368 -15.02 -19.55 14.52
C GLU A 368 -15.12 -20.45 15.74
N TYR A 369 -16.23 -20.35 16.47
CA TYR A 369 -16.56 -21.21 17.57
C TYR A 369 -16.63 -22.69 17.14
N ILE A 370 -17.38 -22.99 16.08
CA ILE A 370 -17.50 -24.34 15.53
C ILE A 370 -16.13 -24.87 15.11
N PHE A 371 -15.31 -24.06 14.43
CA PHE A 371 -14.00 -24.49 14.01
C PHE A 371 -13.05 -24.77 15.19
N LEU A 372 -12.97 -23.88 16.16
CA LEU A 372 -12.11 -24.04 17.31
C LEU A 372 -12.59 -25.18 18.21
N SER A 373 -13.88 -25.29 18.45
CA SER A 373 -14.45 -26.41 19.22
C SER A 373 -14.26 -27.76 18.55
N SER A 374 -14.33 -27.82 17.22
CA SER A 374 -14.09 -29.06 16.47
C SER A 374 -12.62 -29.49 16.45
N LYS A 375 -11.69 -28.52 16.46
CA LYS A 375 -10.24 -28.78 16.39
C LYS A 375 -9.58 -29.00 17.75
N TYR A 376 -10.11 -28.36 18.77
CA TYR A 376 -9.52 -28.35 20.12
C TYR A 376 -10.58 -28.76 21.16
N ASN A 377 -11.10 -29.94 21.13
CA ASN A 377 -12.15 -30.45 22.03
C ASN A 377 -12.32 -29.60 23.31
N ASN A 378 -13.49 -28.93 23.44
CA ASN A 378 -13.90 -28.12 24.61
C ASN A 378 -13.38 -26.63 24.68
N VAL A 379 -12.90 -26.05 23.60
CA VAL A 379 -12.60 -24.61 23.61
C VAL A 379 -13.83 -23.81 23.21
N ILE A 380 -14.35 -23.01 24.10
CA ILE A 380 -15.36 -22.00 23.78
C ILE A 380 -14.66 -20.66 23.57
N VAL A 381 -14.42 -20.30 22.31
CA VAL A 381 -13.93 -18.98 21.94
C VAL A 381 -15.11 -18.17 21.42
N LYS A 382 -15.50 -17.14 22.13
CA LYS A 382 -16.41 -16.13 21.65
C LYS A 382 -15.61 -14.90 21.27
N ASP A 383 -15.59 -14.61 20.00
CA ASP A 383 -15.01 -13.39 19.45
C ASP A 383 -16.05 -12.28 19.55
N PHE A 384 -16.01 -11.49 20.60
CA PHE A 384 -16.81 -10.26 20.68
C PHE A 384 -16.07 -9.15 19.99
N VAL A 385 -16.48 -8.87 18.79
CA VAL A 385 -16.02 -7.74 18.05
C VAL A 385 -16.73 -6.47 18.54
N ASN A 386 -16.25 -5.89 19.62
CA ASN A 386 -16.32 -4.44 19.73
C ASN A 386 -15.11 -3.87 18.99
N ASP A 387 -15.07 -2.55 18.80
CA ASP A 387 -14.00 -1.86 18.06
C ASP A 387 -12.58 -2.08 18.65
N TYR A 388 -12.38 -2.89 19.70
CA TYR A 388 -11.17 -2.94 20.54
C TYR A 388 -10.62 -4.32 20.90
N GLY A 389 -11.17 -5.45 20.46
CA GLY A 389 -10.50 -6.70 20.82
C GLY A 389 -11.35 -7.96 20.91
N TYR A 390 -10.72 -9.03 21.35
CA TYR A 390 -11.26 -10.39 21.42
C TYR A 390 -11.58 -10.78 22.83
N VAL A 391 -12.63 -11.56 22.99
CA VAL A 391 -12.92 -12.22 24.25
C VAL A 391 -12.75 -13.71 24.08
N ILE A 392 -11.92 -14.28 24.90
CA ILE A 392 -11.75 -15.71 25.01
C ILE A 392 -12.28 -16.12 26.36
N TYR A 393 -13.19 -17.04 26.37
CA TYR A 393 -13.55 -17.67 27.60
C TYR A 393 -14.04 -19.09 27.39
N SER A 394 -13.87 -19.81 28.23
CA SER A 394 -14.32 -20.82 29.00
C SER A 394 -13.66 -22.09 29.03
N ASN A 395 -13.78 -23.16 29.34
CA ASN A 395 -13.20 -24.49 29.51
C ASN A 395 -11.98 -24.77 28.62
N ILE A 396 -11.02 -23.86 28.64
CA ILE A 396 -9.78 -23.99 27.89
C ILE A 396 -8.82 -24.75 28.78
N SER A 397 -8.31 -25.89 28.29
CA SER A 397 -7.16 -26.51 28.94
C SER A 397 -5.95 -25.57 28.86
N ASP A 398 -5.12 -25.56 29.86
CA ASP A 398 -3.93 -24.73 29.93
C ASP A 398 -3.04 -24.82 28.68
N ASP A 399 -2.98 -26.02 28.06
CA ASP A 399 -2.21 -26.25 26.85
C ASP A 399 -2.74 -25.50 25.62
N ILE A 400 -4.03 -25.23 25.56
CA ILE A 400 -4.64 -24.50 24.46
C ILE A 400 -4.43 -23.00 24.61
N ILE A 401 -4.48 -22.48 25.84
CA ILE A 401 -4.07 -21.11 26.14
C ILE A 401 -2.60 -20.93 25.74
N LYS A 402 -1.71 -21.86 26.14
CA LYS A 402 -0.29 -21.86 25.82
C LYS A 402 -0.01 -21.90 24.33
N SER A 403 -0.71 -22.71 23.55
CA SER A 403 -0.36 -22.98 22.16
C SER A 403 -0.96 -22.04 21.12
N SER A 404 -2.15 -21.45 21.38
CA SER A 404 -2.92 -20.78 20.33
C SER A 404 -3.09 -19.28 20.48
N LEU A 405 -2.91 -18.72 21.69
CA LEU A 405 -3.33 -17.36 21.97
C LEU A 405 -2.22 -16.42 22.45
N PHE A 406 -1.15 -16.94 23.00
CA PHE A 406 -0.16 -16.16 23.72
C PHE A 406 1.26 -16.47 23.29
N THR A 407 1.61 -16.05 22.10
CA THR A 407 3.03 -16.06 21.67
C THR A 407 3.87 -14.99 22.37
N SER A 408 3.23 -14.05 23.08
CA SER A 408 3.93 -12.94 23.77
C SER A 408 3.75 -12.89 25.29
N GLY A 409 3.01 -13.81 25.87
CA GLY A 409 2.75 -13.86 27.31
C GLY A 409 1.84 -12.76 27.86
N THR A 410 1.36 -11.83 27.02
CA THR A 410 0.41 -10.77 27.42
C THR A 410 -0.70 -10.62 26.39
N CYS A 411 -1.95 -10.54 26.84
CA CYS A 411 -3.11 -10.28 25.99
C CYS A 411 -4.02 -9.23 26.65
N THR A 412 -4.52 -8.31 25.85
CA THR A 412 -5.55 -7.35 26.28
C THR A 412 -6.91 -7.86 25.79
N LEU A 413 -7.83 -8.05 26.71
CA LEU A 413 -9.17 -8.55 26.44
C LEU A 413 -10.20 -7.47 26.68
N ASN A 414 -11.13 -7.38 25.74
CA ASN A 414 -12.34 -6.57 25.89
C ASN A 414 -13.48 -7.51 26.28
N ILE A 415 -14.07 -7.35 27.46
CA ILE A 415 -14.93 -8.32 28.07
C ILE A 415 -16.36 -7.90 28.06
N TYR A 416 -17.25 -8.73 27.47
CA TYR A 416 -18.68 -8.59 27.63
C TYR A 416 -19.17 -9.28 28.93
N ASN A 417 -18.44 -10.29 29.41
CA ASN A 417 -18.78 -11.07 30.59
C ASN A 417 -17.56 -11.20 31.54
N TYR A 418 -16.99 -10.06 31.91
CA TYR A 418 -15.74 -9.98 32.67
C TYR A 418 -15.75 -10.78 33.98
N LYS A 419 -16.90 -10.86 34.69
CA LYS A 419 -17.03 -11.61 35.94
C LYS A 419 -16.68 -13.10 35.78
N LYS A 420 -17.11 -13.73 34.68
CA LYS A 420 -16.79 -15.15 34.41
C LYS A 420 -15.31 -15.37 34.13
N ILE A 421 -14.68 -14.41 33.43
CA ILE A 421 -13.24 -14.51 33.11
C ILE A 421 -12.40 -14.23 34.34
N ILE A 422 -12.76 -13.24 35.14
CA ILE A 422 -12.07 -13.01 36.41
C ILE A 422 -12.15 -14.24 37.28
N ASN A 423 -13.34 -14.83 37.47
CA ASN A 423 -13.45 -16.06 38.24
C ASN A 423 -12.60 -17.18 37.66
N TYR A 424 -12.50 -17.29 36.33
CA TYR A 424 -11.62 -18.29 35.70
C TYR A 424 -10.13 -17.98 35.95
N LEU A 425 -9.70 -16.73 35.82
CA LEU A 425 -8.31 -16.31 36.09
C LEU A 425 -7.95 -16.53 37.56
N ASP A 426 -8.89 -16.20 38.48
CA ASP A 426 -8.70 -16.39 39.94
C ASP A 426 -8.64 -17.86 40.31
N ILE A 427 -9.53 -18.71 39.79
CA ILE A 427 -9.54 -20.16 40.03
C ILE A 427 -8.24 -20.82 39.54
N ASN A 428 -7.69 -20.33 38.43
CA ASN A 428 -6.46 -20.89 37.85
C ASN A 428 -5.18 -20.12 38.30
N ASN A 429 -5.26 -19.21 39.25
CA ASN A 429 -4.17 -18.39 39.73
C ASN A 429 -3.41 -17.61 38.64
N ILE A 430 -4.10 -17.20 37.59
CA ILE A 430 -3.52 -16.42 36.49
C ILE A 430 -3.48 -14.95 36.88
N LYS A 431 -2.28 -14.37 36.99
CA LYS A 431 -2.11 -12.96 37.32
C LYS A 431 -2.64 -12.05 36.19
N TYR A 432 -3.45 -11.08 36.55
CA TYR A 432 -4.01 -10.10 35.61
C TYR A 432 -4.00 -8.68 36.21
N ILE A 433 -4.08 -7.67 35.33
CA ILE A 433 -4.14 -6.26 35.70
C ILE A 433 -5.41 -5.65 35.05
N TYR A 434 -6.20 -4.98 35.84
CA TYR A 434 -7.31 -4.15 35.34
C TYR A 434 -6.76 -2.89 34.69
N LEU A 435 -7.16 -2.63 33.45
CA LEU A 435 -6.94 -1.33 32.80
C LEU A 435 -8.15 -0.43 32.88
N GLU A 436 -9.36 -0.99 32.72
CA GLU A 436 -10.67 -0.33 32.77
C GLU A 436 -11.73 -1.35 33.15
N LYS A 437 -12.98 -0.91 33.47
CA LYS A 437 -14.09 -1.78 33.85
C LYS A 437 -14.35 -2.97 32.92
N THR A 438 -13.88 -2.91 31.67
CA THR A 438 -14.11 -3.92 30.62
C THR A 438 -12.83 -4.38 29.92
N LYS A 439 -11.64 -3.94 30.38
CA LYS A 439 -10.36 -4.33 29.80
C LYS A 439 -9.48 -4.94 30.86
N ILE A 440 -8.98 -6.14 30.59
CA ILE A 440 -8.05 -6.87 31.43
C ILE A 440 -6.81 -7.18 30.60
N ILE A 441 -5.66 -6.92 31.20
CA ILE A 441 -4.40 -7.49 30.73
C ILE A 441 -4.06 -8.61 31.68
N PHE A 442 -3.81 -9.80 31.18
CA PHE A 442 -3.24 -10.86 31.96
C PHE A 442 -1.95 -11.34 31.31
N LYS A 443 -1.03 -11.72 32.14
CA LYS A 443 0.24 -12.29 31.75
C LYS A 443 0.22 -13.77 32.09
N TYR A 444 0.42 -14.59 31.09
CA TYR A 444 0.64 -16.00 31.28
C TYR A 444 2.14 -16.23 31.35
N ASP A 445 2.66 -16.47 32.56
CA ASP A 445 4.07 -16.84 32.72
C ASP A 445 4.20 -18.31 32.34
N TYR A 446 4.89 -18.60 31.24
CA TYR A 446 5.35 -19.95 30.95
C TYR A 446 6.23 -20.40 32.11
N ILE A 447 5.72 -21.31 32.89
CA ILE A 447 6.60 -22.13 33.73
C ILE A 447 7.11 -23.20 32.78
N CYS A 448 8.41 -23.10 32.44
CA CYS A 448 9.13 -24.14 31.72
C CYS A 448 9.14 -25.43 32.53
#